data_203a83b5972a6f048340e338f8bbc4fd
#
_entry.id   203a83b5972a6f048340e338f8bbc4fd
#
_cell.length_a   1.000
_cell.length_b   1.000
_cell.length_c   1.000
_cell.angle_alpha   90.00
_cell.angle_beta   90.00
_cell.angle_gamma   90.00
#
_symmetry.space_group_name_H-M   'P 1'
#
loop_
_entity.id
_entity.type
_entity.pdbx_description
1 polymer ?
#
loop_
_entity_poly.entity_id
_entity_poly.type
_entity_poly.pdbx_seq_one_letter_code
_entity_poly.pdbx_strand_id
1 'polypeptide(L)'
;MTAKSTASPFDTVALTDWLTSLPDSGITGPVELTRIGAGQSNLTYLATDDIGNSVVVRRPPLGHLAASAHDVLREGRIMASLADTDVPVPTIYGATTTAEEVPVIAMSVVDGTSLNSPKSASVLSPDARRAAAFGLVDAMTAVHRVDLEETGLTSLASRKPYAPRQLRRWAGQWDQTKTREAPALEALTGRLRAAVPEQSETVLVHGDLHLGNIIVDESTGTVNAVVDWELTTLGDPMADIGSLLAYWPSADGPNLPGFDAALAEGFPTADELADRYLEKTGRSRDALNYWHVLGLWKVAIIIEGVLRRVRDTPENEATSGAPTAAVADDLIERATRIADATGL
;
A
#
# COMPACT_ATOMS: atom_id res chain seq x y z
N MET A 1 28.01 12.65 22.01
CA MET A 1 26.87 11.82 21.62
C MET A 1 25.80 11.97 22.70
N THR A 2 24.92 12.92 22.56
CA THR A 2 23.77 13.14 23.45
C THR A 2 22.64 12.26 22.97
N ALA A 3 22.28 11.25 23.76
CA ALA A 3 21.09 10.44 23.55
C ALA A 3 19.88 11.39 23.48
N LYS A 4 19.23 11.50 22.32
CA LYS A 4 17.88 12.08 22.25
C LYS A 4 17.01 11.21 23.13
N SER A 5 16.57 11.74 24.27
CA SER A 5 15.46 11.19 25.05
C SER A 5 14.25 11.15 24.12
N THR A 6 13.96 10.02 23.54
CA THR A 6 12.72 9.81 22.81
C THR A 6 11.63 9.62 23.86
N ALA A 7 10.87 10.69 24.14
CA ALA A 7 9.62 10.54 24.87
C ALA A 7 8.81 9.40 24.20
N SER A 8 8.21 8.55 25.02
CA SER A 8 7.34 7.48 24.51
C SER A 8 6.30 8.10 23.58
N PRO A 9 6.01 7.49 22.42
CA PRO A 9 4.97 7.99 21.50
C PRO A 9 3.56 7.91 22.10
N PHE A 10 3.41 7.25 23.25
CA PHE A 10 2.17 7.07 23.99
C PHE A 10 2.37 7.35 25.47
N ASP A 11 1.31 7.79 26.15
CA ASP A 11 1.16 7.57 27.59
C ASP A 11 0.98 6.04 27.78
N THR A 12 2.03 5.38 28.26
CA THR A 12 2.05 3.91 28.39
C THR A 12 1.09 3.40 29.45
N VAL A 13 0.76 4.21 30.49
CA VAL A 13 -0.22 3.82 31.51
C VAL A 13 -1.62 3.83 30.87
N ALA A 14 -2.02 4.94 30.27
CA ALA A 14 -3.31 5.04 29.61
C ALA A 14 -3.48 4.01 28.47
N LEU A 15 -2.40 3.74 27.71
CA LEU A 15 -2.41 2.71 26.67
C LEU A 15 -2.61 1.31 27.28
N THR A 16 -1.90 0.98 28.38
CA THR A 16 -2.05 -0.31 29.07
C THR A 16 -3.48 -0.50 29.57
N ASP A 17 -4.04 0.50 30.25
CA ASP A 17 -5.42 0.45 30.77
C ASP A 17 -6.42 0.21 29.63
N TRP A 18 -6.25 0.91 28.52
CA TRP A 18 -7.11 0.70 27.35
C TRP A 18 -6.95 -0.70 26.75
N LEU A 19 -5.73 -1.17 26.51
CA LEU A 19 -5.48 -2.50 25.93
C LEU A 19 -6.02 -3.63 26.84
N THR A 20 -5.84 -3.49 28.16
CA THR A 20 -6.38 -4.45 29.14
C THR A 20 -7.92 -4.47 29.17
N SER A 21 -8.55 -3.34 28.82
CA SER A 21 -10.03 -3.26 28.73
C SER A 21 -10.62 -3.93 27.49
N LEU A 22 -9.78 -4.26 26.47
CA LEU A 22 -10.22 -4.91 25.23
C LEU A 22 -10.33 -6.43 25.44
N PRO A 23 -11.52 -7.03 25.29
CA PRO A 23 -11.78 -8.44 25.68
C PRO A 23 -10.85 -9.46 25.03
N ASP A 24 -10.49 -9.23 23.76
CA ASP A 24 -9.75 -10.20 22.94
C ASP A 24 -8.27 -9.83 22.75
N SER A 25 -7.78 -8.78 23.41
CA SER A 25 -6.37 -8.34 23.29
C SER A 25 -5.40 -9.33 23.93
N GLY A 26 -5.86 -10.07 24.97
CA GLY A 26 -5.02 -10.93 25.79
C GLY A 26 -4.04 -10.17 26.70
N ILE A 27 -3.97 -8.84 26.63
CA ILE A 27 -3.08 -8.02 27.47
C ILE A 27 -3.60 -7.99 28.91
N THR A 28 -2.73 -8.31 29.86
CA THR A 28 -3.09 -8.45 31.28
C THR A 28 -2.33 -7.52 32.22
N GLY A 29 -1.34 -6.77 31.69
CA GLY A 29 -0.48 -5.91 32.51
C GLY A 29 0.24 -4.83 31.69
N PRO A 30 1.19 -4.14 32.32
CA PRO A 30 1.98 -3.10 31.68
C PRO A 30 2.62 -3.56 30.39
N VAL A 31 2.59 -2.72 29.35
CA VAL A 31 3.15 -3.07 28.04
C VAL A 31 4.46 -2.32 27.75
N GLU A 32 5.39 -3.05 27.13
CA GLU A 32 6.57 -2.47 26.50
C GLU A 32 6.29 -2.29 25.00
N LEU A 33 6.74 -1.16 24.42
CA LEU A 33 6.51 -0.79 23.04
C LEU A 33 7.77 -0.94 22.19
N THR A 34 7.71 -1.79 21.19
CA THR A 34 8.74 -1.90 20.16
C THR A 34 8.20 -1.41 18.82
N ARG A 35 8.88 -0.43 18.20
CA ARG A 35 8.47 0.04 16.88
C ARG A 35 8.69 -1.06 15.84
N ILE A 36 7.66 -1.36 15.05
CA ILE A 36 7.71 -2.30 13.94
C ILE A 36 7.36 -1.59 12.61
N GLY A 37 7.93 -2.10 11.52
CA GLY A 37 7.77 -1.51 10.20
C GLY A 37 8.63 -0.26 9.98
N ALA A 38 8.96 -0.01 8.71
CA ALA A 38 9.77 1.12 8.26
C ALA A 38 8.91 2.30 7.74
N GLY A 39 7.58 2.17 7.77
CA GLY A 39 6.64 3.16 7.24
C GLY A 39 6.77 4.52 7.92
N GLN A 40 6.67 5.59 7.13
CA GLN A 40 6.69 6.97 7.63
C GLN A 40 5.28 7.56 7.74
N SER A 41 4.29 6.95 7.10
CA SER A 41 2.90 7.42 7.09
C SER A 41 2.24 7.25 8.44
N ASN A 42 2.06 6.01 8.89
CA ASN A 42 1.52 5.70 10.22
C ASN A 42 2.56 4.95 11.05
N LEU A 43 2.61 5.25 12.34
CA LEU A 43 3.55 4.62 13.26
C LEU A 43 2.93 3.35 13.84
N THR A 44 3.62 2.23 13.67
CA THR A 44 3.16 0.91 14.12
C THR A 44 4.11 0.38 15.20
N TYR A 45 3.55 -0.12 16.30
CA TYR A 45 4.28 -0.66 17.43
C TYR A 45 3.73 -2.02 17.83
N LEU A 46 4.62 -2.90 18.24
CA LEU A 46 4.28 -4.10 19.00
C LEU A 46 4.21 -3.71 20.48
N ALA A 47 3.07 -3.92 21.10
CA ALA A 47 2.87 -3.74 22.53
C ALA A 47 2.85 -5.12 23.18
N THR A 48 3.83 -5.40 24.05
CA THR A 48 4.00 -6.72 24.68
C THR A 48 3.93 -6.57 26.19
N ASP A 49 3.12 -7.39 26.87
CA ASP A 49 3.05 -7.42 28.33
C ASP A 49 4.16 -8.28 28.95
N ASP A 50 4.26 -8.28 30.29
CA ASP A 50 5.30 -8.97 31.06
C ASP A 50 5.22 -10.50 31.02
N ILE A 51 4.10 -11.07 30.55
CA ILE A 51 3.93 -12.52 30.33
C ILE A 51 4.04 -12.92 28.86
N GLY A 52 4.29 -11.97 27.94
CA GLY A 52 4.59 -12.22 26.55
C GLY A 52 3.40 -12.11 25.59
N ASN A 53 2.21 -11.73 26.06
CA ASN A 53 1.11 -11.43 25.16
C ASN A 53 1.40 -10.15 24.38
N SER A 54 1.04 -10.13 23.10
CA SER A 54 1.36 -9.03 22.22
C SER A 54 0.20 -8.62 21.34
N VAL A 55 0.08 -7.32 21.13
CA VAL A 55 -0.85 -6.70 20.17
C VAL A 55 -0.12 -5.67 19.32
N VAL A 56 -0.60 -5.43 18.13
CA VAL A 56 -0.12 -4.32 17.29
C VAL A 56 -0.95 -3.07 17.59
N VAL A 57 -0.29 -1.95 17.86
CA VAL A 57 -0.93 -0.64 18.00
C VAL A 57 -0.43 0.28 16.89
N ARG A 58 -1.36 1.00 16.23
CA ARG A 58 -1.05 1.90 15.13
C ARG A 58 -1.65 3.27 15.37
N ARG A 59 -0.88 4.33 15.09
CA ARG A 59 -1.26 5.73 15.25
C ARG A 59 -0.68 6.58 14.10
N PRO A 60 -1.24 7.77 13.85
CA PRO A 60 -0.61 8.75 12.98
C PRO A 60 0.79 9.16 13.46
N PRO A 61 1.66 9.69 12.57
CA PRO A 61 2.95 10.22 12.95
C PRO A 61 2.85 11.38 13.94
N LEU A 62 3.98 11.71 14.60
CA LEU A 62 4.06 12.83 15.53
C LEU A 62 4.11 14.16 14.73
N GLY A 63 3.37 15.18 15.20
CA GLY A 63 3.38 16.52 14.63
C GLY A 63 2.03 16.97 14.07
N HIS A 64 2.00 18.18 13.47
CA HIS A 64 0.78 18.72 12.85
C HIS A 64 0.43 17.94 11.58
N LEU A 65 -0.70 17.26 11.60
CA LEU A 65 -1.24 16.50 10.48
C LEU A 65 -2.30 17.31 9.74
N ALA A 66 -2.29 17.25 8.41
CA ALA A 66 -3.47 17.64 7.64
C ALA A 66 -4.62 16.68 8.02
N ALA A 67 -5.79 17.23 8.30
CA ALA A 67 -6.95 16.51 8.87
C ALA A 67 -7.45 15.29 8.06
N SER A 68 -6.92 15.04 6.87
CA SER A 68 -7.28 13.93 5.98
C SER A 68 -6.14 12.96 5.67
N ALA A 69 -4.93 13.22 6.17
CA ALA A 69 -3.79 12.32 5.98
C ALA A 69 -3.70 11.40 7.20
N HIS A 70 -3.58 10.09 6.99
CA HIS A 70 -3.31 9.10 8.04
C HIS A 70 -4.49 8.82 9.01
N ASP A 71 -5.70 8.63 8.47
CA ASP A 71 -6.89 8.27 9.26
C ASP A 71 -6.86 6.78 9.66
N VAL A 72 -6.15 6.48 10.77
CA VAL A 72 -6.05 5.11 11.29
C VAL A 72 -7.39 4.55 11.76
N LEU A 73 -8.36 5.40 12.18
CA LEU A 73 -9.68 4.93 12.57
C LEU A 73 -10.47 4.44 11.34
N ARG A 74 -10.29 5.11 10.21
CA ARG A 74 -10.86 4.67 8.94
C ARG A 74 -10.24 3.36 8.50
N GLU A 75 -8.93 3.22 8.60
CA GLU A 75 -8.18 1.99 8.31
C GLU A 75 -8.69 0.84 9.18
N GLY A 76 -8.81 1.03 10.50
CA GLY A 76 -9.35 0.05 11.44
C GLY A 76 -10.79 -0.35 11.11
N ARG A 77 -11.65 0.61 10.72
CA ARG A 77 -13.04 0.29 10.31
C ARG A 77 -13.09 -0.57 9.05
N ILE A 78 -12.23 -0.30 8.06
CA ILE A 78 -12.15 -1.10 6.84
C ILE A 78 -11.76 -2.53 7.19
N MET A 79 -10.66 -2.74 7.94
CA MET A 79 -10.24 -4.08 8.35
C MET A 79 -11.30 -4.81 9.17
N ALA A 80 -11.96 -4.14 10.12
CA ALA A 80 -13.05 -4.72 10.89
C ALA A 80 -14.23 -5.15 10.00
N SER A 81 -14.57 -4.36 8.98
CA SER A 81 -15.63 -4.68 8.02
C SER A 81 -15.29 -5.88 7.12
N LEU A 82 -14.01 -6.23 6.98
CA LEU A 82 -13.53 -7.33 6.17
C LEU A 82 -13.33 -8.64 6.95
N ALA A 83 -13.51 -8.63 8.29
CA ALA A 83 -13.18 -9.76 9.16
C ALA A 83 -13.91 -11.07 8.79
N ASP A 84 -15.13 -10.97 8.28
CA ASP A 84 -15.97 -12.13 7.92
C ASP A 84 -15.96 -12.39 6.39
N THR A 85 -14.96 -11.86 5.67
CA THR A 85 -14.79 -12.05 4.21
C THR A 85 -13.59 -12.96 3.90
N ASP A 86 -13.42 -13.30 2.62
CA ASP A 86 -12.23 -14.04 2.15
C ASP A 86 -10.94 -13.20 2.13
N VAL A 87 -11.00 -11.90 2.47
CA VAL A 87 -9.83 -11.02 2.52
C VAL A 87 -9.07 -11.26 3.82
N PRO A 88 -7.82 -11.74 3.79
CA PRO A 88 -7.05 -11.92 5.01
C PRO A 88 -6.67 -10.54 5.58
N VAL A 89 -7.14 -10.24 6.80
CA VAL A 89 -6.84 -8.99 7.52
C VAL A 89 -6.52 -9.29 8.98
N PRO A 90 -5.71 -8.44 9.65
CA PRO A 90 -5.56 -8.51 11.09
C PRO A 90 -6.91 -8.32 11.80
N THR A 91 -7.15 -9.05 12.86
CA THR A 91 -8.33 -8.83 13.72
C THR A 91 -8.20 -7.51 14.45
N ILE A 92 -9.19 -6.63 14.35
CA ILE A 92 -9.23 -5.37 15.09
C ILE A 92 -9.84 -5.63 16.47
N TYR A 93 -9.06 -5.37 17.53
CA TYR A 93 -9.51 -5.51 18.91
C TYR A 93 -10.22 -4.24 19.40
N GLY A 94 -9.81 -3.07 18.91
CA GLY A 94 -10.44 -1.82 19.28
C GLY A 94 -9.83 -0.61 18.60
N ALA A 95 -10.56 0.50 18.73
CA ALA A 95 -10.14 1.81 18.25
C ALA A 95 -10.50 2.87 19.31
N THR A 96 -9.62 3.82 19.53
CA THR A 96 -9.83 4.91 20.50
C THR A 96 -9.15 6.19 20.03
N THR A 97 -9.41 7.26 20.78
CA THR A 97 -8.68 8.53 20.67
C THR A 97 -8.09 8.84 22.04
N THR A 98 -6.80 9.13 22.11
CA THR A 98 -6.12 9.46 23.37
C THR A 98 -6.61 10.80 23.96
N ALA A 99 -6.20 11.11 25.18
CA ALA A 99 -6.51 12.40 25.80
C ALA A 99 -5.96 13.61 25.00
N GLU A 100 -4.88 13.39 24.23
CA GLU A 100 -4.28 14.40 23.33
C GLU A 100 -4.95 14.39 21.94
N GLU A 101 -6.13 13.81 21.79
CA GLU A 101 -6.90 13.70 20.54
C GLU A 101 -6.18 12.91 19.43
N VAL A 102 -5.27 12.00 19.79
CA VAL A 102 -4.57 11.14 18.82
C VAL A 102 -5.35 9.84 18.61
N PRO A 103 -5.78 9.54 17.38
CA PRO A 103 -6.45 8.28 17.08
C PRO A 103 -5.49 7.09 17.16
N VAL A 104 -5.96 5.97 17.69
CA VAL A 104 -5.19 4.73 17.88
C VAL A 104 -6.08 3.54 17.58
N ILE A 105 -5.53 2.53 16.91
CA ILE A 105 -6.15 1.21 16.75
C ILE A 105 -5.28 0.13 17.39
N ALA A 106 -5.91 -0.91 17.91
CA ALA A 106 -5.27 -2.14 18.37
C ALA A 106 -5.76 -3.31 17.53
N MET A 107 -4.81 -4.16 17.09
CA MET A 107 -5.10 -5.30 16.23
C MET A 107 -4.21 -6.50 16.57
N SER A 108 -4.58 -7.67 16.06
CA SER A 108 -3.82 -8.90 16.25
C SER A 108 -2.41 -8.78 15.67
N VAL A 109 -1.47 -9.48 16.28
CA VAL A 109 -0.19 -9.81 15.65
C VAL A 109 -0.47 -10.88 14.60
N VAL A 110 0.03 -10.68 13.39
CA VAL A 110 -0.03 -11.65 12.31
C VAL A 110 1.36 -12.25 12.13
N ASP A 111 1.44 -13.57 12.18
CA ASP A 111 2.69 -14.30 11.98
C ASP A 111 3.17 -14.20 10.53
N GLY A 112 4.46 -14.01 10.34
CA GLY A 112 5.08 -13.94 9.03
C GLY A 112 5.94 -12.71 8.79
N THR A 113 6.29 -12.50 7.54
CA THR A 113 7.15 -11.39 7.12
C THR A 113 6.54 -10.60 5.97
N SER A 114 6.84 -9.31 5.89
CA SER A 114 6.48 -8.48 4.74
C SER A 114 7.66 -8.41 3.75
N LEU A 115 7.35 -8.49 2.45
CA LEU A 115 8.35 -8.62 1.39
C LEU A 115 8.69 -7.26 0.78
N ASN A 116 9.34 -6.40 1.54
CA ASN A 116 9.67 -5.02 1.15
C ASN A 116 11.12 -4.80 0.69
N SER A 117 11.92 -5.86 0.67
CA SER A 117 13.35 -5.78 0.30
C SER A 117 13.88 -7.14 -0.17
N PRO A 118 15.00 -7.20 -0.90
CA PRO A 118 15.66 -8.45 -1.24
C PRO A 118 16.03 -9.29 0.00
N LYS A 119 16.35 -8.62 1.12
CA LYS A 119 16.66 -9.30 2.37
C LYS A 119 15.42 -10.02 2.94
N SER A 120 14.26 -9.36 3.00
CA SER A 120 13.03 -10.02 3.45
C SER A 120 12.57 -11.10 2.49
N ALA A 121 12.79 -10.94 1.18
CA ALA A 121 12.51 -11.99 0.20
C ALA A 121 13.44 -13.20 0.34
N SER A 122 14.69 -13.01 0.80
CA SER A 122 15.69 -14.09 0.88
C SER A 122 15.38 -15.16 1.93
N VAL A 123 14.49 -14.88 2.89
CA VAL A 123 14.09 -15.89 3.90
C VAL A 123 13.14 -16.95 3.32
N LEU A 124 12.46 -16.66 2.22
CA LEU A 124 11.57 -17.58 1.53
C LEU A 124 12.34 -18.42 0.49
N SER A 125 11.92 -19.66 0.28
CA SER A 125 12.35 -20.47 -0.86
C SER A 125 11.81 -19.88 -2.19
N PRO A 126 12.39 -20.25 -3.36
CA PRO A 126 11.84 -19.82 -4.66
C PRO A 126 10.38 -20.20 -4.85
N ASP A 127 9.94 -21.38 -4.40
CA ASP A 127 8.55 -21.83 -4.49
C ASP A 127 7.64 -21.00 -3.57
N ALA A 128 8.10 -20.68 -2.35
CA ALA A 128 7.36 -19.82 -1.43
C ALA A 128 7.25 -18.37 -1.95
N ARG A 129 8.27 -17.83 -2.63
CA ARG A 129 8.21 -16.53 -3.29
C ARG A 129 7.15 -16.51 -4.40
N ARG A 130 7.12 -17.57 -5.22
CA ARG A 130 6.10 -17.71 -6.27
C ARG A 130 4.69 -17.81 -5.67
N ALA A 131 4.54 -18.59 -4.60
CA ALA A 131 3.29 -18.72 -3.88
C ALA A 131 2.82 -17.38 -3.28
N ALA A 132 3.73 -16.61 -2.67
CA ALA A 132 3.44 -15.29 -2.10
C ALA A 132 2.96 -14.29 -3.17
N ALA A 133 3.62 -14.25 -4.33
CA ALA A 133 3.22 -13.36 -5.42
C ALA A 133 1.86 -13.72 -6.02
N PHE A 134 1.58 -15.01 -6.19
CA PHE A 134 0.25 -15.45 -6.63
C PHE A 134 -0.81 -15.27 -5.55
N GLY A 135 -0.45 -15.49 -4.27
CA GLY A 135 -1.31 -15.19 -3.13
C GLY A 135 -1.69 -13.71 -3.02
N LEU A 136 -0.77 -12.80 -3.35
CA LEU A 136 -1.05 -11.36 -3.46
C LEU A 136 -2.14 -11.09 -4.50
N VAL A 137 -2.07 -11.70 -5.68
CA VAL A 137 -3.10 -11.56 -6.73
C VAL A 137 -4.42 -12.17 -6.28
N ASP A 138 -4.39 -13.29 -5.56
CA ASP A 138 -5.57 -13.94 -5.02
C ASP A 138 -6.26 -13.06 -3.95
N ALA A 139 -5.49 -12.48 -3.04
CA ALA A 139 -5.97 -11.52 -2.05
C ALA A 139 -6.57 -10.27 -2.73
N MET A 140 -5.91 -9.73 -3.77
CA MET A 140 -6.46 -8.63 -4.58
C MET A 140 -7.81 -9.01 -5.18
N THR A 141 -7.94 -10.22 -5.69
CA THR A 141 -9.20 -10.72 -6.25
C THR A 141 -10.29 -10.84 -5.18
N ALA A 142 -9.92 -11.27 -3.96
CA ALA A 142 -10.84 -11.31 -2.83
C ALA A 142 -11.32 -9.90 -2.44
N VAL A 143 -10.40 -8.92 -2.37
CA VAL A 143 -10.75 -7.50 -2.12
C VAL A 143 -11.78 -6.99 -3.14
N HIS A 144 -11.59 -7.29 -4.42
CA HIS A 144 -12.50 -6.83 -5.48
C HIS A 144 -13.86 -7.56 -5.51
N ARG A 145 -13.99 -8.70 -4.79
CA ARG A 145 -15.24 -9.45 -4.65
C ARG A 145 -16.03 -9.09 -3.41
N VAL A 146 -15.50 -8.23 -2.54
CA VAL A 146 -16.18 -7.82 -1.32
C VAL A 146 -17.54 -7.22 -1.66
N ASP A 147 -18.59 -7.74 -1.03
CA ASP A 147 -19.90 -7.12 -1.08
C ASP A 147 -19.92 -5.86 -0.21
N LEU A 148 -20.06 -4.72 -0.88
CA LEU A 148 -20.01 -3.41 -0.23
C LEU A 148 -21.23 -3.14 0.66
N GLU A 149 -22.38 -3.79 0.41
CA GLU A 149 -23.60 -3.63 1.21
C GLU A 149 -23.52 -4.48 2.47
N GLU A 150 -23.14 -5.76 2.33
CA GLU A 150 -22.99 -6.69 3.46
C GLU A 150 -21.91 -6.18 4.44
N THR A 151 -20.81 -5.65 3.92
CA THR A 151 -19.71 -5.11 4.75
C THR A 151 -19.93 -3.67 5.23
N GLY A 152 -21.00 -2.99 4.79
CA GLY A 152 -21.29 -1.60 5.15
C GLY A 152 -20.32 -0.58 4.53
N LEU A 153 -19.56 -0.96 3.51
CA LEU A 153 -18.54 -0.11 2.86
C LEU A 153 -19.08 0.73 1.69
N THR A 154 -20.37 0.70 1.41
CA THR A 154 -21.00 1.47 0.30
C THR A 154 -20.74 2.97 0.34
N SER A 155 -20.59 3.53 1.54
CA SER A 155 -20.37 4.98 1.76
C SER A 155 -18.90 5.33 2.01
N LEU A 156 -17.97 4.36 1.86
CA LEU A 156 -16.54 4.54 2.16
C LEU A 156 -15.92 5.70 1.37
N ALA A 157 -16.32 5.86 0.12
CA ALA A 157 -15.77 6.87 -0.79
C ALA A 157 -16.77 7.23 -1.90
N SER A 158 -16.40 8.23 -2.71
CA SER A 158 -17.18 8.63 -3.88
C SER A 158 -17.23 7.51 -4.93
N ARG A 159 -18.43 7.21 -5.44
CA ARG A 159 -18.67 6.29 -6.57
C ARG A 159 -18.50 6.92 -7.95
N LYS A 160 -18.06 8.20 -8.04
CA LYS A 160 -17.73 8.83 -9.33
C LYS A 160 -16.62 8.05 -10.03
N PRO A 161 -16.59 8.04 -11.39
CA PRO A 161 -15.58 7.30 -12.15
C PRO A 161 -14.15 7.49 -11.62
N TYR A 162 -13.44 6.38 -11.43
CA TYR A 162 -12.15 6.35 -10.72
C TYR A 162 -11.03 6.99 -11.55
N ALA A 163 -10.87 6.60 -12.82
CA ALA A 163 -9.79 7.09 -13.66
C ALA A 163 -9.77 8.62 -13.81
N PRO A 164 -10.90 9.31 -14.09
CA PRO A 164 -10.93 10.77 -14.14
C PRO A 164 -10.57 11.44 -12.80
N ARG A 165 -10.91 10.81 -11.66
CA ARG A 165 -10.52 11.33 -10.33
C ARG A 165 -9.01 11.24 -10.13
N GLN A 166 -8.41 10.10 -10.49
CA GLN A 166 -6.97 9.88 -10.38
C GLN A 166 -6.20 10.81 -11.31
N LEU A 167 -6.61 10.94 -12.57
CA LEU A 167 -5.99 11.86 -13.51
C LEU A 167 -5.98 13.31 -13.02
N ARG A 168 -7.10 13.78 -12.47
CA ARG A 168 -7.16 15.15 -11.91
C ARG A 168 -6.23 15.30 -10.69
N ARG A 169 -6.27 14.33 -9.77
CA ARG A 169 -5.46 14.35 -8.54
C ARG A 169 -3.97 14.40 -8.86
N TRP A 170 -3.51 13.44 -9.66
CA TRP A 170 -2.08 13.28 -9.92
C TRP A 170 -1.53 14.30 -10.90
N ALA A 171 -2.29 14.72 -11.92
CA ALA A 171 -1.88 15.84 -12.77
C ALA A 171 -1.79 17.15 -11.96
N GLY A 172 -2.74 17.40 -11.04
CA GLY A 172 -2.65 18.54 -10.13
C GLY A 172 -1.45 18.46 -9.18
N GLN A 173 -1.08 17.25 -8.73
CA GLN A 173 0.13 17.05 -7.95
C GLN A 173 1.38 17.33 -8.78
N TRP A 174 1.45 16.86 -10.03
CA TRP A 174 2.54 17.19 -10.95
C TRP A 174 2.72 18.69 -11.09
N ASP A 175 1.66 19.42 -11.39
CA ASP A 175 1.70 20.88 -11.53
C ASP A 175 2.28 21.60 -10.29
N GLN A 176 2.00 21.06 -9.09
CA GLN A 176 2.47 21.63 -7.82
C GLN A 176 3.88 21.20 -7.44
N THR A 177 4.33 20.02 -7.87
CA THR A 177 5.57 19.41 -7.38
C THR A 177 6.67 19.31 -8.42
N LYS A 178 6.38 19.53 -9.71
CA LYS A 178 7.39 19.43 -10.77
C LYS A 178 8.60 20.29 -10.50
N THR A 179 9.78 19.74 -10.75
CA THR A 179 11.07 20.42 -10.59
C THR A 179 11.76 20.67 -11.92
N ARG A 180 11.19 20.14 -13.00
CA ARG A 180 11.70 20.20 -14.37
C ARG A 180 10.55 20.10 -15.38
N GLU A 181 10.83 20.42 -16.63
CA GLU A 181 9.92 20.13 -17.74
C GLU A 181 10.01 18.63 -18.09
N ALA A 182 8.85 18.02 -18.34
CA ALA A 182 8.72 16.61 -18.77
C ALA A 182 7.68 16.49 -19.90
N PRO A 183 7.99 16.92 -21.13
CA PRO A 183 7.04 16.92 -22.24
C PRO A 183 6.43 15.55 -22.55
N ALA A 184 7.19 14.46 -22.36
CA ALA A 184 6.69 13.10 -22.57
C ALA A 184 5.61 12.71 -21.54
N LEU A 185 5.77 13.11 -20.25
CA LEU A 185 4.76 12.90 -19.21
C LEU A 185 3.48 13.71 -19.51
N GLU A 186 3.63 14.95 -19.97
CA GLU A 186 2.50 15.80 -20.33
C GLU A 186 1.75 15.26 -21.55
N ALA A 187 2.45 14.78 -22.58
CA ALA A 187 1.86 14.10 -23.73
C ALA A 187 1.11 12.82 -23.31
N LEU A 188 1.71 12.01 -22.45
CA LEU A 188 1.07 10.81 -21.90
C LEU A 188 -0.18 11.14 -21.08
N THR A 189 -0.15 12.23 -20.31
CA THR A 189 -1.33 12.75 -19.58
C THR A 189 -2.48 13.07 -20.55
N GLY A 190 -2.18 13.68 -21.69
CA GLY A 190 -3.15 13.96 -22.75
C GLY A 190 -3.77 12.69 -23.33
N ARG A 191 -2.96 11.67 -23.62
CA ARG A 191 -3.41 10.37 -24.13
C ARG A 191 -4.32 9.66 -23.12
N LEU A 192 -3.90 9.56 -21.87
CA LEU A 192 -4.71 8.97 -20.78
C LEU A 192 -6.06 9.67 -20.60
N ARG A 193 -6.12 11.00 -20.73
CA ARG A 193 -7.38 11.75 -20.66
C ARG A 193 -8.29 11.49 -21.85
N ALA A 194 -7.73 11.29 -23.04
CA ALA A 194 -8.50 11.03 -24.26
C ALA A 194 -9.07 9.62 -24.32
N ALA A 195 -8.43 8.65 -23.65
CA ALA A 195 -8.74 7.23 -23.72
C ALA A 195 -9.32 6.66 -22.40
N VAL A 196 -9.90 7.51 -21.54
CA VAL A 196 -10.49 7.05 -20.27
C VAL A 196 -11.53 5.96 -20.53
N PRO A 197 -11.35 4.73 -19.98
CA PRO A 197 -12.32 3.66 -20.17
C PRO A 197 -13.63 3.97 -19.43
N GLU A 198 -14.74 3.47 -19.96
CA GLU A 198 -16.00 3.45 -19.22
C GLU A 198 -15.86 2.52 -18.02
N GLN A 199 -16.20 3.02 -16.83
CA GLN A 199 -16.18 2.21 -15.62
C GLN A 199 -17.43 1.35 -15.53
N SER A 200 -17.28 0.05 -15.73
CA SER A 200 -18.39 -0.92 -15.74
C SER A 200 -18.82 -1.36 -14.34
N GLU A 201 -17.92 -1.30 -13.38
CA GLU A 201 -18.17 -1.73 -11.99
C GLU A 201 -17.50 -0.81 -10.97
N THR A 202 -17.96 -0.85 -9.75
CA THR A 202 -17.37 -0.12 -8.62
C THR A 202 -17.21 -1.08 -7.46
N VAL A 203 -15.96 -1.37 -7.11
CA VAL A 203 -15.57 -2.32 -6.06
C VAL A 203 -14.73 -1.64 -4.99
N LEU A 204 -14.43 -2.37 -3.92
CA LEU A 204 -13.37 -1.99 -2.99
C LEU A 204 -12.03 -2.07 -3.73
N VAL A 205 -11.25 -1.00 -3.69
CA VAL A 205 -9.90 -0.90 -4.26
C VAL A 205 -8.94 -0.60 -3.12
N HIS A 206 -7.90 -1.41 -2.94
CA HIS A 206 -6.90 -1.20 -1.91
C HIS A 206 -6.09 0.09 -2.17
N GLY A 207 -5.73 0.33 -3.43
CA GLY A 207 -5.05 1.55 -3.88
C GLY A 207 -3.53 1.52 -3.78
N ASP A 208 -2.96 0.54 -3.04
CA ASP A 208 -1.52 0.35 -2.87
C ASP A 208 -1.14 -1.11 -2.55
N LEU A 209 -1.78 -2.08 -3.20
CA LEU A 209 -1.54 -3.49 -2.93
C LEU A 209 -0.30 -4.01 -3.66
N HIS A 210 0.76 -4.27 -2.91
CA HIS A 210 2.05 -4.79 -3.38
C HIS A 210 2.70 -5.70 -2.33
N LEU A 211 3.84 -6.32 -2.65
CA LEU A 211 4.54 -7.28 -1.77
C LEU A 211 4.87 -6.74 -0.36
N GLY A 212 5.12 -5.45 -0.23
CA GLY A 212 5.38 -4.82 1.06
C GLY A 212 4.15 -4.67 1.95
N ASN A 213 2.94 -4.76 1.37
CA ASN A 213 1.66 -4.60 2.06
C ASN A 213 0.91 -5.92 2.27
N ILE A 214 1.62 -7.04 2.19
CA ILE A 214 1.16 -8.35 2.64
C ILE A 214 2.10 -8.92 3.70
N ILE A 215 1.55 -9.74 4.60
CA ILE A 215 2.32 -10.56 5.53
C ILE A 215 2.19 -12.01 5.06
N VAL A 216 3.31 -12.68 4.86
CA VAL A 216 3.35 -14.05 4.34
C VAL A 216 4.03 -15.00 5.31
N ASP A 217 3.56 -16.24 5.37
CA ASP A 217 4.25 -17.33 6.03
C ASP A 217 5.58 -17.61 5.32
N GLU A 218 6.67 -17.63 6.06
CA GLU A 218 8.03 -17.75 5.51
C GLU A 218 8.30 -19.10 4.87
N SER A 219 7.61 -20.16 5.31
CA SER A 219 7.82 -21.53 4.85
C SER A 219 7.05 -21.86 3.57
N THR A 220 5.83 -21.33 3.46
CA THR A 220 4.88 -21.68 2.38
C THR A 220 4.64 -20.56 1.38
N GLY A 221 4.87 -19.29 1.79
CA GLY A 221 4.49 -18.12 1.01
C GLY A 221 2.99 -17.81 1.06
N THR A 222 2.23 -18.47 1.96
CA THR A 222 0.80 -18.16 2.13
C THR A 222 0.62 -16.74 2.62
N VAL A 223 -0.30 -15.97 2.03
CA VAL A 223 -0.66 -14.62 2.49
C VAL A 223 -1.53 -14.74 3.73
N ASN A 224 -0.99 -14.33 4.88
CA ASN A 224 -1.66 -14.36 6.18
C ASN A 224 -2.44 -13.07 6.45
N ALA A 225 -2.00 -11.93 5.88
CA ALA A 225 -2.75 -10.67 5.96
C ALA A 225 -2.40 -9.70 4.83
N VAL A 226 -3.38 -8.89 4.46
CA VAL A 226 -3.25 -7.64 3.72
C VAL A 226 -3.28 -6.49 4.72
N VAL A 227 -2.33 -5.57 4.61
CA VAL A 227 -2.14 -4.45 5.54
C VAL A 227 -2.01 -3.13 4.78
N ASP A 228 -2.05 -2.02 5.51
CA ASP A 228 -1.90 -0.64 4.99
C ASP A 228 -3.06 -0.18 4.09
N TRP A 229 -4.25 -0.14 4.70
CA TRP A 229 -5.52 0.22 4.05
C TRP A 229 -5.76 1.74 3.94
N GLU A 230 -4.74 2.57 4.15
CA GLU A 230 -4.88 4.04 4.20
C GLU A 230 -5.35 4.65 2.85
N LEU A 231 -4.97 4.05 1.71
CA LEU A 231 -5.34 4.51 0.37
C LEU A 231 -6.61 3.87 -0.19
N THR A 232 -7.24 3.00 0.57
CA THR A 232 -8.43 2.26 0.15
C THR A 232 -9.57 3.19 -0.25
N THR A 233 -10.25 2.83 -1.33
CA THR A 233 -11.36 3.62 -1.88
C THR A 233 -12.33 2.74 -2.67
N LEU A 234 -13.37 3.36 -3.23
CA LEU A 234 -14.25 2.71 -4.22
C LEU A 234 -13.81 3.11 -5.63
N GLY A 235 -13.67 2.12 -6.51
CA GLY A 235 -13.16 2.38 -7.85
C GLY A 235 -13.23 1.18 -8.80
N ASP A 236 -12.50 1.30 -9.89
CA ASP A 236 -12.35 0.26 -10.88
C ASP A 236 -11.32 -0.77 -10.40
N PRO A 237 -11.64 -2.07 -10.39
CA PRO A 237 -10.74 -3.13 -9.92
C PRO A 237 -9.43 -3.22 -10.70
N MET A 238 -9.43 -2.82 -11.98
CA MET A 238 -8.22 -2.86 -12.80
C MET A 238 -7.14 -1.87 -12.32
N ALA A 239 -7.50 -0.92 -11.46
CA ALA A 239 -6.56 0.06 -10.91
C ALA A 239 -5.51 -0.57 -10.00
N ASP A 240 -5.88 -1.56 -9.19
CA ASP A 240 -4.94 -2.23 -8.28
C ASP A 240 -3.95 -3.10 -9.06
N ILE A 241 -4.43 -3.92 -9.98
CA ILE A 241 -3.53 -4.75 -10.80
C ILE A 241 -2.64 -3.86 -11.70
N GLY A 242 -3.16 -2.79 -12.30
CA GLY A 242 -2.36 -1.85 -13.07
C GLY A 242 -1.27 -1.16 -12.23
N SER A 243 -1.55 -0.83 -10.99
CA SER A 243 -0.58 -0.28 -10.03
C SER A 243 0.46 -1.34 -9.63
N LEU A 244 0.04 -2.57 -9.34
CA LEU A 244 0.96 -3.68 -9.03
C LEU A 244 1.96 -3.91 -10.17
N LEU A 245 1.48 -3.96 -11.43
CA LEU A 245 2.35 -4.14 -12.60
C LEU A 245 3.32 -2.98 -12.81
N ALA A 246 2.94 -1.75 -12.42
CA ALA A 246 3.81 -0.59 -12.49
C ALA A 246 4.97 -0.66 -11.47
N TYR A 247 4.73 -1.23 -10.29
CA TYR A 247 5.74 -1.47 -9.26
C TYR A 247 6.56 -2.74 -9.52
N TRP A 248 6.04 -3.70 -10.31
CA TRP A 248 6.71 -4.96 -10.52
C TRP A 248 7.94 -4.79 -11.40
N PRO A 249 9.12 -5.27 -10.96
CA PRO A 249 10.33 -5.13 -11.75
C PRO A 249 10.20 -5.87 -13.09
N SER A 250 10.81 -5.31 -14.12
CA SER A 250 10.94 -5.95 -15.43
C SER A 250 12.41 -6.09 -15.78
N ALA A 251 12.74 -7.06 -16.64
CA ALA A 251 14.12 -7.30 -17.09
C ALA A 251 14.76 -6.06 -17.73
N ASP A 252 13.94 -5.23 -18.41
CA ASP A 252 14.36 -4.05 -19.15
C ASP A 252 13.93 -2.73 -18.49
N GLY A 253 13.46 -2.79 -17.25
CA GLY A 253 12.87 -1.63 -16.56
C GLY A 253 13.73 -1.10 -15.41
N PRO A 254 13.44 0.12 -14.96
CA PRO A 254 14.09 0.67 -13.78
C PRO A 254 13.65 -0.12 -12.54
N ASN A 255 14.61 -0.38 -11.67
CA ASN A 255 14.32 -0.92 -10.35
C ASN A 255 13.87 0.24 -9.45
N LEU A 256 12.66 0.12 -8.92
CA LEU A 256 12.11 1.07 -7.98
C LEU A 256 12.63 0.76 -6.57
N PRO A 257 13.31 1.71 -5.89
CA PRO A 257 13.71 1.51 -4.50
C PRO A 257 12.52 1.14 -3.62
N GLY A 258 12.65 0.06 -2.84
CA GLY A 258 11.58 -0.47 -2.00
C GLY A 258 10.63 -1.47 -2.69
N PHE A 259 10.82 -1.74 -4.00
CA PHE A 259 10.07 -2.76 -4.76
C PHE A 259 10.98 -3.81 -5.40
N ASP A 260 12.22 -3.84 -5.01
CA ASP A 260 13.28 -4.70 -5.51
C ASP A 260 13.25 -6.14 -4.93
N ALA A 261 12.37 -6.41 -3.96
CA ALA A 261 12.15 -7.76 -3.44
C ALA A 261 11.84 -8.77 -4.54
N ALA A 262 11.01 -8.38 -5.52
CA ALA A 262 10.58 -9.24 -6.61
C ALA A 262 11.66 -9.53 -7.69
N LEU A 263 12.89 -8.98 -7.53
CA LEU A 263 14.05 -9.35 -8.35
C LEU A 263 14.67 -10.71 -7.93
N ALA A 264 14.33 -11.22 -6.74
CA ALA A 264 14.84 -12.49 -6.28
C ALA A 264 14.28 -13.65 -7.15
N GLU A 265 15.13 -14.65 -7.38
CA GLU A 265 14.74 -15.86 -8.13
C GLU A 265 13.49 -16.51 -7.52
N GLY A 266 12.59 -16.99 -8.35
CA GLY A 266 11.33 -17.65 -7.97
C GLY A 266 10.10 -16.76 -8.03
N PHE A 267 10.23 -15.44 -8.03
CA PHE A 267 9.08 -14.57 -8.30
C PHE A 267 8.60 -14.70 -9.77
N PRO A 268 7.29 -14.69 -10.01
CA PRO A 268 6.74 -14.70 -11.36
C PRO A 268 7.02 -13.38 -12.08
N THR A 269 6.88 -13.41 -13.40
CA THR A 269 6.91 -12.19 -14.24
C THR A 269 5.64 -11.36 -14.05
N ALA A 270 5.68 -10.09 -14.45
CA ALA A 270 4.51 -9.21 -14.48
C ALA A 270 3.37 -9.79 -15.33
N ASP A 271 3.70 -10.46 -16.46
CA ASP A 271 2.70 -11.09 -17.32
C ASP A 271 2.03 -12.28 -16.65
N GLU A 272 2.77 -13.12 -15.92
CA GLU A 272 2.19 -14.23 -15.15
C GLU A 272 1.23 -13.74 -14.05
N LEU A 273 1.53 -12.61 -13.40
CA LEU A 273 0.61 -11.99 -12.43
C LEU A 273 -0.64 -11.45 -13.11
N ALA A 274 -0.48 -10.78 -14.23
CA ALA A 274 -1.60 -10.28 -15.03
C ALA A 274 -2.48 -11.43 -15.51
N ASP A 275 -1.90 -12.50 -16.07
CA ASP A 275 -2.63 -13.69 -16.52
C ASP A 275 -3.44 -14.31 -15.39
N ARG A 276 -2.81 -14.52 -14.20
CA ARG A 276 -3.51 -15.07 -13.04
C ARG A 276 -4.70 -14.21 -12.63
N TYR A 277 -4.54 -12.88 -12.60
CA TYR A 277 -5.63 -11.97 -12.26
C TYR A 277 -6.78 -12.05 -13.29
N LEU A 278 -6.44 -12.02 -14.58
CA LEU A 278 -7.42 -12.06 -15.65
C LEU A 278 -8.16 -13.40 -15.71
N GLU A 279 -7.46 -14.52 -15.53
CA GLU A 279 -8.07 -15.85 -15.43
C GLU A 279 -9.08 -15.95 -14.28
N LYS A 280 -8.74 -15.43 -13.09
CA LYS A 280 -9.61 -15.47 -11.91
C LYS A 280 -10.82 -14.55 -12.01
N THR A 281 -10.72 -13.47 -12.77
CA THR A 281 -11.74 -12.42 -12.81
C THR A 281 -12.53 -12.37 -14.11
N GLY A 282 -12.05 -13.03 -15.18
CA GLY A 282 -12.65 -12.97 -16.51
C GLY A 282 -12.53 -11.61 -17.21
N ARG A 283 -11.69 -10.68 -16.67
CA ARG A 283 -11.51 -9.35 -17.26
C ARG A 283 -10.59 -9.37 -18.48
N SER A 284 -10.67 -8.31 -19.31
CA SER A 284 -9.93 -8.22 -20.57
C SER A 284 -8.51 -7.72 -20.37
N ARG A 285 -7.54 -8.34 -21.05
CA ARG A 285 -6.17 -7.85 -21.11
C ARG A 285 -6.08 -6.48 -21.79
N ASP A 286 -6.87 -6.24 -22.82
CA ASP A 286 -6.88 -4.94 -23.51
C ASP A 286 -7.30 -3.81 -22.55
N ALA A 287 -8.29 -4.07 -21.68
CA ALA A 287 -8.68 -3.12 -20.65
C ALA A 287 -7.57 -2.87 -19.64
N LEU A 288 -6.72 -3.88 -19.32
CA LEU A 288 -5.60 -3.74 -18.38
C LEU A 288 -4.52 -2.79 -18.90
N ASN A 289 -4.31 -2.68 -20.21
CA ASN A 289 -3.28 -1.83 -20.79
C ASN A 289 -3.42 -0.37 -20.35
N TYR A 290 -4.62 0.18 -20.36
CA TYR A 290 -4.88 1.54 -19.86
C TYR A 290 -4.44 1.70 -18.41
N TRP A 291 -4.80 0.76 -17.55
CA TRP A 291 -4.54 0.83 -16.11
C TRP A 291 -3.05 0.63 -15.78
N HIS A 292 -2.35 -0.19 -16.55
CA HIS A 292 -0.90 -0.33 -16.42
C HIS A 292 -0.18 0.97 -16.80
N VAL A 293 -0.58 1.60 -17.92
CA VAL A 293 -0.05 2.90 -18.33
C VAL A 293 -0.36 3.99 -17.29
N LEU A 294 -1.59 4.01 -16.75
CA LEU A 294 -1.97 4.94 -15.69
C LEU A 294 -1.15 4.69 -14.40
N GLY A 295 -0.88 3.44 -14.06
CA GLY A 295 -0.03 3.06 -12.93
C GLY A 295 1.40 3.59 -13.08
N LEU A 296 2.05 3.33 -14.22
CA LEU A 296 3.40 3.82 -14.52
C LEU A 296 3.47 5.35 -14.52
N TRP A 297 2.51 6.03 -15.13
CA TRP A 297 2.39 7.48 -15.12
C TRP A 297 2.24 8.03 -13.69
N LYS A 298 1.39 7.41 -12.86
CA LYS A 298 1.20 7.77 -11.45
C LYS A 298 2.50 7.63 -10.67
N VAL A 299 3.21 6.51 -10.84
CA VAL A 299 4.47 6.24 -10.12
C VAL A 299 5.54 7.25 -10.53
N ALA A 300 5.65 7.60 -11.80
CA ALA A 300 6.58 8.64 -12.26
C ALA A 300 6.33 9.99 -11.56
N ILE A 301 5.06 10.40 -11.41
CA ILE A 301 4.70 11.64 -10.67
C ILE A 301 5.04 11.51 -9.18
N ILE A 302 4.83 10.35 -8.56
CA ILE A 302 5.20 10.11 -7.17
C ILE A 302 6.71 10.29 -6.99
N ILE A 303 7.52 9.73 -7.88
CA ILE A 303 8.99 9.86 -7.85
C ILE A 303 9.41 11.33 -7.95
N GLU A 304 8.85 12.09 -8.87
CA GLU A 304 9.13 13.53 -8.99
C GLU A 304 8.75 14.29 -7.71
N GLY A 305 7.65 13.90 -7.05
CA GLY A 305 7.27 14.43 -5.75
C GLY A 305 8.28 14.08 -4.63
N VAL A 306 8.88 12.88 -4.67
CA VAL A 306 9.96 12.48 -3.74
C VAL A 306 11.19 13.34 -4.00
N LEU A 307 11.62 13.47 -5.27
CA LEU A 307 12.76 14.31 -5.67
C LEU A 307 12.60 15.77 -5.21
N ARG A 308 11.38 16.31 -5.34
CA ARG A 308 11.06 17.65 -4.85
C ARG A 308 11.26 17.75 -3.34
N ARG A 309 10.72 16.80 -2.56
CA ARG A 309 10.85 16.80 -1.09
C ARG A 309 12.32 16.70 -0.63
N VAL A 310 13.11 15.82 -1.25
CA VAL A 310 14.54 15.67 -0.93
C VAL A 310 15.31 16.95 -1.29
N ARG A 311 14.98 17.57 -2.42
CA ARG A 311 15.60 18.83 -2.81
C ARG A 311 15.28 19.97 -1.84
N ASP A 312 14.03 20.07 -1.41
CA ASP A 312 13.56 21.14 -0.53
C ASP A 312 13.97 20.89 0.94
N THR A 313 14.16 19.63 1.35
CA THR A 313 14.57 19.22 2.71
C THR A 313 15.44 17.96 2.62
N PRO A 314 16.77 18.11 2.45
CA PRO A 314 17.70 16.97 2.26
C PRO A 314 17.69 15.97 3.43
N GLU A 315 17.33 16.42 4.64
CA GLU A 315 17.23 15.56 5.82
C GLU A 315 16.12 14.50 5.70
N ASN A 316 15.21 14.64 4.73
CA ASN A 316 14.15 13.66 4.42
C ASN A 316 14.59 12.57 3.44
N GLU A 317 15.86 12.54 3.02
CA GLU A 317 16.37 11.47 2.19
C GLU A 317 16.33 10.13 2.94
N ALA A 318 15.74 9.12 2.30
CA ALA A 318 15.70 7.77 2.88
C ALA A 318 17.10 7.16 2.96
N THR A 319 17.36 6.32 3.95
CA THR A 319 18.65 5.63 4.14
C THR A 319 19.05 4.77 2.93
N SER A 320 18.06 4.32 2.13
CA SER A 320 18.25 3.61 0.86
C SER A 320 18.60 4.51 -0.32
N GLY A 321 18.69 5.84 -0.12
CA GLY A 321 18.84 6.83 -1.16
C GLY A 321 17.51 7.28 -1.76
N ALA A 322 17.54 8.45 -2.44
CA ALA A 322 16.41 8.94 -3.21
C ALA A 322 16.40 8.33 -4.61
N PRO A 323 15.21 8.06 -5.21
CA PRO A 323 15.14 7.72 -6.62
C PRO A 323 15.74 8.90 -7.46
N THR A 324 16.19 8.62 -8.67
CA THR A 324 16.71 9.64 -9.58
C THR A 324 15.65 10.07 -10.60
N ALA A 325 15.84 11.23 -11.23
CA ALA A 325 14.99 11.67 -12.33
C ALA A 325 14.97 10.66 -13.50
N ALA A 326 16.08 9.95 -13.72
CA ALA A 326 16.17 8.90 -14.74
C ALA A 326 15.15 7.77 -14.51
N VAL A 327 14.88 7.39 -13.25
CA VAL A 327 13.86 6.39 -12.93
C VAL A 327 12.47 6.87 -13.36
N ALA A 328 12.14 8.13 -13.15
CA ALA A 328 10.88 8.70 -13.63
C ALA A 328 10.80 8.71 -15.16
N ASP A 329 11.89 9.06 -15.85
CA ASP A 329 11.96 9.07 -17.32
C ASP A 329 11.80 7.66 -17.89
N ASP A 330 12.45 6.66 -17.31
CA ASP A 330 12.32 5.24 -17.71
C ASP A 330 10.87 4.72 -17.55
N LEU A 331 10.19 5.11 -16.46
CA LEU A 331 8.77 4.75 -16.27
C LEU A 331 7.87 5.40 -17.33
N ILE A 332 8.13 6.67 -17.68
CA ILE A 332 7.38 7.38 -18.71
C ILE A 332 7.65 6.74 -20.08
N GLU A 333 8.88 6.36 -20.37
CA GLU A 333 9.25 5.67 -21.61
C GLU A 333 8.55 4.30 -21.70
N ARG A 334 8.56 3.50 -20.62
CA ARG A 334 7.85 2.22 -20.56
C ARG A 334 6.35 2.42 -20.77
N ALA A 335 5.75 3.39 -20.10
CA ALA A 335 4.33 3.73 -20.27
C ALA A 335 4.00 4.13 -21.70
N THR A 336 4.87 4.92 -22.34
CA THR A 336 4.72 5.37 -23.72
C THR A 336 4.81 4.18 -24.69
N ARG A 337 5.79 3.29 -24.50
CA ARG A 337 5.90 2.06 -25.33
C ARG A 337 4.65 1.19 -25.26
N ILE A 338 4.09 0.98 -24.06
CA ILE A 338 2.84 0.22 -23.90
C ILE A 338 1.69 0.94 -24.60
N ALA A 339 1.56 2.25 -24.39
CA ALA A 339 0.51 3.05 -25.02
C ALA A 339 0.61 3.03 -26.55
N ASP A 340 1.81 3.08 -27.13
CA ASP A 340 2.03 3.00 -28.59
C ASP A 340 1.67 1.60 -29.13
N ALA A 341 2.06 0.55 -28.42
CA ALA A 341 1.80 -0.83 -28.83
C ALA A 341 0.31 -1.19 -28.76
N THR A 342 -0.47 -0.51 -27.93
CA THR A 342 -1.89 -0.82 -27.68
C THR A 342 -2.86 0.20 -28.29
N GLY A 343 -2.35 1.24 -28.95
CA GLY A 343 -3.17 2.27 -29.59
C GLY A 343 -3.87 3.20 -28.62
N LEU A 344 -3.37 3.29 -27.40
CA LEU A 344 -3.89 4.16 -26.33
C LEU A 344 -3.60 5.65 -26.61
#